data_c1d5c3e7ac5a95c7a54e7d0bf0996c71
#
_entry.id   c1d5c3e7ac5a95c7a54e7d0bf0996c71
#
_cell.length_a   1.000
_cell.length_b   1.000
_cell.length_c   1.000
_cell.angle_alpha   90.00
_cell.angle_beta   90.00
_cell.angle_gamma   90.00
#
_symmetry.space_group_name_H-M   'P 1'
#
loop_
_entity.id
_entity.type
_entity.pdbx_description
1 polymer ?
#
loop_
_entity_poly.entity_id
_entity_poly.type
_entity_poly.pdbx_seq_one_letter_code
_entity_poly.pdbx_strand_id
1 'polypeptide(L)'
;RYNENALPKFKLVNMREEGKGELSETLLEETAKRLRKGEQILYLLNRKGYSTYIQCEDCGTVETCPHCSVSLNYYKSDGRYRCNYCGYTKRFTPVCGSCKSDKLRLLGQGTEKLEDSVLEKFPKARVMRADAHTVKERDAYEKLYFDFLAKKYDILLGTQMISKGLHFPEVTLVGIINADTILHFPDFRSAEKTYQLVTQASGR
;
A
#
# COMPACT_ATOMS: atom_id res chain seq x y z
N ARG A 1 -14.93 17.45 -14.32
CA ARG A 1 -13.79 18.16 -13.70
C ARG A 1 -14.22 19.59 -13.49
N TYR A 2 -14.36 20.01 -12.25
CA TYR A 2 -14.97 21.31 -11.91
C TYR A 2 -13.97 22.46 -11.79
N ASN A 3 -12.69 22.26 -12.09
CA ASN A 3 -11.69 23.34 -12.12
C ASN A 3 -10.65 23.06 -13.20
N GLU A 4 -10.17 24.11 -13.84
CA GLU A 4 -9.03 24.16 -14.78
C GLU A 4 -7.68 23.84 -14.12
N ASN A 5 -7.69 23.02 -13.08
CA ASN A 5 -6.48 22.63 -12.38
C ASN A 5 -5.67 21.68 -13.26
N ALA A 6 -4.38 21.96 -13.34
CA ALA A 6 -3.43 21.11 -14.04
C ALA A 6 -3.56 19.65 -13.62
N LEU A 7 -3.37 18.74 -14.57
CA LEU A 7 -3.33 17.31 -14.28
C LEU A 7 -2.32 17.02 -13.17
N PRO A 8 -2.61 16.08 -12.26
CA PRO A 8 -1.67 15.72 -11.20
C PRO A 8 -0.35 15.24 -11.79
N LYS A 9 0.74 15.62 -11.17
CA LYS A 9 2.07 15.15 -11.54
C LYS A 9 2.31 13.79 -10.93
N PHE A 10 2.74 12.83 -11.74
CA PHE A 10 3.11 11.50 -11.28
C PHE A 10 4.62 11.39 -11.12
N LYS A 11 5.07 10.78 -10.04
CA LYS A 11 6.44 10.35 -9.84
C LYS A 11 6.43 8.87 -9.49
N LEU A 12 7.04 8.05 -10.33
CA LEU A 12 7.30 6.66 -10.05
C LEU A 12 8.64 6.55 -9.31
N VAL A 13 8.64 5.83 -8.20
CA VAL A 13 9.81 5.67 -7.34
C VAL A 13 10.23 4.21 -7.30
N ASN A 14 11.49 3.94 -7.61
CA ASN A 14 12.06 2.60 -7.50
C ASN A 14 12.54 2.36 -6.06
N MET A 15 11.78 1.56 -5.31
CA MET A 15 12.10 1.26 -3.91
C MET A 15 13.42 0.49 -3.71
N ARG A 16 13.99 -0.11 -4.76
CA ARG A 16 15.30 -0.77 -4.69
C ARG A 16 16.45 0.25 -4.63
N GLU A 17 16.24 1.44 -5.16
CA GLU A 17 17.22 2.52 -5.22
C GLU A 17 17.09 3.48 -4.04
N GLU A 18 15.88 3.70 -3.55
CA GLU A 18 15.57 4.71 -2.52
C GLU A 18 15.54 4.18 -1.08
N GLY A 19 15.96 2.95 -0.80
CA GLY A 19 16.18 2.54 0.59
C GLY A 19 15.42 1.30 1.06
N LYS A 20 15.64 0.94 2.33
CA LYS A 20 15.17 -0.31 2.94
C LYS A 20 13.82 -0.21 3.66
N GLY A 21 13.13 0.93 3.61
CA GLY A 21 11.89 1.19 4.32
C GLY A 21 10.63 0.79 3.55
N GLU A 22 9.46 0.98 4.16
CA GLU A 22 8.15 0.87 3.49
C GLU A 22 7.81 2.14 2.71
N LEU A 23 8.40 3.27 3.11
CA LEU A 23 8.23 4.58 2.53
C LEU A 23 9.54 5.01 1.85
N SER A 24 9.46 5.51 0.63
CA SER A 24 10.61 6.05 -0.09
C SER A 24 11.06 7.38 0.50
N GLU A 25 12.34 7.70 0.39
CA GLU A 25 12.87 9.00 0.81
C GLU A 25 12.17 10.15 0.09
N THR A 26 11.95 10.01 -1.21
CA THR A 26 11.15 10.95 -2.01
C THR A 26 9.77 11.21 -1.40
N LEU A 27 9.05 10.16 -1.00
CA LEU A 27 7.70 10.30 -0.41
C LEU A 27 7.77 10.97 0.96
N LEU A 28 8.77 10.63 1.78
CA LEU A 28 8.98 11.26 3.09
C LEU A 28 9.29 12.76 2.96
N GLU A 29 10.14 13.16 2.02
CA GLU A 29 10.43 14.57 1.75
C GLU A 29 9.19 15.36 1.31
N GLU A 30 8.43 14.81 0.35
CA GLU A 30 7.21 15.46 -0.14
C GLU A 30 6.15 15.55 0.98
N THR A 31 6.04 14.52 1.83
CA THR A 31 5.18 14.54 3.01
C THR A 31 5.58 15.66 3.98
N ALA A 32 6.87 15.75 4.31
CA ALA A 32 7.37 16.80 5.18
C ALA A 32 7.09 18.22 4.64
N LYS A 33 7.20 18.41 3.31
CA LYS A 33 6.89 19.69 2.65
C LYS A 33 5.39 20.03 2.80
N ARG A 34 4.48 19.06 2.63
CA ARG A 34 3.04 19.27 2.74
C ARG A 34 2.60 19.52 4.18
N LEU A 35 3.12 18.73 5.13
CA LEU A 35 2.83 18.94 6.56
C LEU A 35 3.23 20.34 7.03
N ARG A 36 4.39 20.87 6.59
CA ARG A 36 4.82 22.24 6.90
C ARG A 36 3.86 23.33 6.35
N LYS A 37 3.14 23.02 5.28
CA LYS A 37 2.14 23.93 4.68
C LYS A 37 0.76 23.76 5.25
N GLY A 38 0.53 22.78 6.16
CA GLY A 38 -0.80 22.44 6.67
C GLY A 38 -1.70 21.78 5.63
N GLU A 39 -1.11 21.21 4.57
CA GLU A 39 -1.82 20.46 3.55
C GLU A 39 -2.05 19.02 4.01
N GLN A 40 -3.08 18.36 3.47
CA GLN A 40 -3.42 16.98 3.81
C GLN A 40 -2.80 15.97 2.83
N ILE A 41 -2.54 14.77 3.34
CA ILE A 41 -1.86 13.70 2.62
C ILE A 41 -2.70 12.43 2.68
N LEU A 42 -2.76 11.71 1.56
CA LEU A 42 -3.40 10.41 1.44
C LEU A 42 -2.34 9.34 1.15
N TYR A 43 -2.22 8.34 2.02
CA TYR A 43 -1.44 7.15 1.74
C TYR A 43 -2.36 5.99 1.42
N LEU A 44 -2.25 5.52 0.20
CA LEU A 44 -3.03 4.40 -0.30
C LEU A 44 -2.16 3.15 -0.31
N LEU A 45 -2.43 2.26 0.64
CA LEU A 45 -1.82 0.94 0.62
C LEU A 45 -2.54 0.08 -0.41
N ASN A 46 -1.84 -0.23 -1.49
CA ASN A 46 -2.37 -1.09 -2.55
C ASN A 46 -2.40 -2.54 -2.09
N ARG A 47 -3.40 -2.87 -1.24
CA ARG A 47 -3.59 -4.20 -0.67
C ARG A 47 -4.90 -4.79 -1.14
N LYS A 48 -4.83 -5.91 -1.85
CA LYS A 48 -5.97 -6.79 -2.10
C LYS A 48 -5.79 -8.08 -1.31
N GLY A 49 -6.55 -8.22 -0.20
CA GLY A 49 -6.57 -9.44 0.63
C GLY A 49 -5.48 -9.50 1.71
N TYR A 50 -5.65 -10.44 2.64
CA TYR A 50 -4.75 -10.74 3.76
C TYR A 50 -3.47 -11.51 3.34
N SER A 51 -3.03 -11.35 2.10
CA SER A 51 -1.93 -12.14 1.56
C SER A 51 -0.58 -11.55 1.94
N THR A 52 0.08 -12.17 2.88
CA THR A 52 1.51 -11.93 3.16
C THR A 52 2.33 -12.80 2.23
N TYR A 53 3.20 -12.21 1.43
CA TYR A 53 4.15 -12.95 0.60
C TYR A 53 5.58 -12.55 0.92
N ILE A 54 6.52 -13.41 0.58
CA ILE A 54 7.94 -13.16 0.82
C ILE A 54 8.59 -12.86 -0.53
N GLN A 55 9.30 -11.73 -0.59
CA GLN A 55 10.07 -11.30 -1.75
C GLN A 55 11.56 -11.29 -1.41
N CYS A 56 12.36 -11.76 -2.33
CA CYS A 56 13.81 -11.63 -2.24
C CYS A 56 14.22 -10.17 -2.53
N GLU A 57 14.99 -9.57 -1.64
CA GLU A 57 15.47 -8.18 -1.81
C GLU A 57 16.52 -8.08 -2.93
N ASP A 58 17.35 -9.12 -3.14
CA ASP A 58 18.43 -9.09 -4.13
C ASP A 58 17.90 -9.28 -5.57
N CYS A 59 17.02 -10.25 -5.82
CA CYS A 59 16.53 -10.54 -7.19
C CYS A 59 15.07 -10.18 -7.44
N GLY A 60 14.31 -9.81 -6.39
CA GLY A 60 12.90 -9.46 -6.49
C GLY A 60 11.94 -10.64 -6.69
N THR A 61 12.46 -11.88 -6.72
CA THR A 61 11.63 -13.07 -6.92
C THR A 61 10.68 -13.29 -5.75
N VAL A 62 9.45 -13.68 -6.06
CA VAL A 62 8.42 -14.15 -5.12
C VAL A 62 8.15 -15.62 -5.43
N GLU A 63 7.98 -16.43 -4.37
CA GLU A 63 7.59 -17.83 -4.55
C GLU A 63 6.21 -17.95 -5.20
N THR A 64 6.11 -18.72 -6.28
CA THR A 64 4.89 -18.91 -7.06
C THR A 64 4.35 -20.34 -6.95
N CYS A 65 3.05 -20.48 -7.11
CA CYS A 65 2.39 -21.78 -7.14
C CYS A 65 2.69 -22.50 -8.47
N PRO A 66 3.18 -23.74 -8.47
CA PRO A 66 3.49 -24.47 -9.68
C PRO A 66 2.25 -24.81 -10.52
N HIS A 67 1.06 -24.82 -9.92
CA HIS A 67 -0.19 -25.16 -10.59
C HIS A 67 -0.96 -23.95 -11.10
N CYS A 68 -0.87 -22.83 -10.39
CA CYS A 68 -1.68 -21.63 -10.68
C CYS A 68 -0.85 -20.43 -11.15
N SER A 69 0.49 -20.53 -11.09
CA SER A 69 1.43 -19.43 -11.42
C SER A 69 1.20 -18.14 -10.61
N VAL A 70 0.51 -18.25 -9.47
CA VAL A 70 0.22 -17.12 -8.57
C VAL A 70 1.23 -17.09 -7.44
N SER A 71 1.46 -15.91 -6.86
CA SER A 71 2.29 -15.77 -5.67
C SER A 71 1.71 -16.58 -4.51
N LEU A 72 2.57 -17.32 -3.82
CA LEU A 72 2.19 -18.06 -2.64
C LEU A 72 2.11 -17.14 -1.42
N ASN A 73 1.09 -17.36 -0.59
CA ASN A 73 0.95 -16.66 0.68
C ASN A 73 1.76 -17.34 1.77
N TYR A 74 2.48 -16.56 2.55
CA TYR A 74 3.22 -17.08 3.70
C TYR A 74 2.36 -16.97 4.98
N TYR A 75 2.23 -18.08 5.66
CA TYR A 75 1.54 -18.17 6.96
C TYR A 75 2.56 -18.36 8.07
N LYS A 76 2.74 -17.32 8.88
CA LYS A 76 3.71 -17.33 9.97
C LYS A 76 3.36 -18.37 11.05
N SER A 77 2.07 -18.66 11.21
CA SER A 77 1.55 -19.58 12.23
C SER A 77 2.06 -21.02 12.10
N ASP A 78 2.31 -21.48 10.88
CA ASP A 78 2.78 -22.84 10.57
C ASP A 78 4.05 -22.90 9.72
N GLY A 79 4.64 -21.73 9.42
CA GLY A 79 5.87 -21.63 8.64
C GLY A 79 5.74 -22.18 7.22
N ARG A 80 4.57 -22.01 6.58
CA ARG A 80 4.30 -22.55 5.25
C ARG A 80 3.84 -21.50 4.27
N TYR A 81 4.17 -21.72 3.03
CA TYR A 81 3.51 -21.09 1.89
C TYR A 81 2.26 -21.86 1.52
N ARG A 82 1.19 -21.15 1.13
CA ARG A 82 -0.06 -21.74 0.61
C ARG A 82 -0.57 -20.98 -0.62
N CYS A 83 -1.11 -21.72 -1.56
CA CYS A 83 -1.87 -21.15 -2.66
C CYS A 83 -3.35 -21.03 -2.25
N ASN A 84 -3.90 -19.82 -2.30
CA ASN A 84 -5.30 -19.59 -1.96
C ASN A 84 -6.29 -20.04 -3.05
N TYR A 85 -5.79 -20.51 -4.21
CA TYR A 85 -6.62 -21.00 -5.31
C TYR A 85 -6.75 -22.52 -5.31
N CYS A 86 -5.63 -23.24 -5.28
CA CYS A 86 -5.64 -24.69 -5.40
C CYS A 86 -5.28 -25.43 -4.09
N GLY A 87 -4.95 -24.69 -3.03
CA GLY A 87 -4.57 -25.29 -1.74
C GLY A 87 -3.14 -25.86 -1.72
N TYR A 88 -2.35 -25.72 -2.80
CA TYR A 88 -0.96 -26.16 -2.79
C TYR A 88 -0.19 -25.56 -1.60
N THR A 89 0.61 -26.39 -0.93
CA THR A 89 1.43 -25.96 0.21
C THR A 89 2.90 -26.31 0.01
N LYS A 90 3.77 -25.40 0.40
CA LYS A 90 5.22 -25.59 0.40
C LYS A 90 5.80 -25.14 1.74
N ARG A 91 6.78 -25.83 2.27
CA ARG A 91 7.47 -25.42 3.50
C ARG A 91 8.31 -24.16 3.20
N PHE A 92 8.34 -23.23 4.16
CA PHE A 92 9.21 -22.06 4.06
C PHE A 92 10.68 -22.51 4.11
N THR A 93 11.50 -21.90 3.26
CA THR A 93 12.96 -22.01 3.29
C THR A 93 13.54 -20.62 3.51
N PRO A 94 14.54 -20.44 4.39
CA PRO A 94 15.10 -19.12 4.70
C PRO A 94 16.05 -18.60 3.62
N VAL A 95 15.97 -19.15 2.41
CA VAL A 95 16.75 -18.74 1.25
C VAL A 95 15.89 -18.62 0.02
N CYS A 96 16.21 -17.67 -0.86
CA CYS A 96 15.54 -17.49 -2.12
C CYS A 96 15.65 -18.73 -3.02
N GLY A 97 14.53 -19.20 -3.54
CA GLY A 97 14.50 -20.33 -4.46
C GLY A 97 15.29 -20.09 -5.76
N SER A 98 15.40 -18.84 -6.19
CA SER A 98 16.05 -18.42 -7.43
C SER A 98 17.55 -18.12 -7.25
N CYS A 99 17.90 -17.09 -6.45
CA CYS A 99 19.30 -16.62 -6.33
C CYS A 99 20.03 -17.09 -5.08
N LYS A 100 19.39 -17.90 -4.22
CA LYS A 100 19.92 -18.45 -2.98
C LYS A 100 20.28 -17.41 -1.91
N SER A 101 19.91 -16.16 -2.09
CA SER A 101 20.07 -15.11 -1.08
C SER A 101 19.23 -15.41 0.17
N ASP A 102 19.72 -15.03 1.33
CA ASP A 102 19.04 -15.07 2.62
C ASP A 102 18.25 -13.79 2.93
N LYS A 103 18.41 -12.76 2.08
CA LYS A 103 17.70 -11.47 2.22
C LYS A 103 16.26 -11.57 1.75
N LEU A 104 15.44 -12.15 2.59
CA LEU A 104 14.01 -12.34 2.34
C LEU A 104 13.19 -11.34 3.14
N ARG A 105 12.32 -10.60 2.45
CA ARG A 105 11.43 -9.61 3.04
C ARG A 105 9.99 -10.07 3.01
N LEU A 106 9.35 -10.07 4.18
CA LEU A 106 7.91 -10.31 4.31
C LEU A 106 7.16 -9.04 3.92
N LEU A 107 6.40 -9.11 2.84
CA LEU A 107 5.54 -8.04 2.32
C LEU A 107 4.06 -8.35 2.59
N GLY A 108 3.22 -7.32 2.54
CA GLY A 108 1.77 -7.47 2.80
C GLY A 108 1.41 -7.31 4.29
N GLN A 109 2.29 -6.75 5.11
CA GLN A 109 1.93 -6.33 6.46
C GLN A 109 0.95 -5.14 6.38
N GLY A 110 0.01 -5.10 7.33
CA GLY A 110 -1.17 -4.26 7.25
C GLY A 110 -0.92 -2.76 7.38
N THR A 111 -2.01 -2.02 7.27
CA THR A 111 -2.09 -0.58 7.53
C THR A 111 -1.52 -0.17 8.90
N GLU A 112 -1.52 -1.06 9.90
CA GLU A 112 -0.91 -0.86 11.21
C GLU A 112 0.59 -0.60 11.12
N LYS A 113 1.32 -1.46 10.44
CA LYS A 113 2.77 -1.28 10.30
C LYS A 113 3.13 -0.04 9.49
N LEU A 114 2.31 0.31 8.49
CA LEU A 114 2.48 1.55 7.75
C LEU A 114 2.23 2.77 8.67
N GLU A 115 1.20 2.70 9.53
CA GLU A 115 0.92 3.72 10.54
C GLU A 115 2.09 3.90 11.48
N ASP A 116 2.63 2.82 12.04
CA ASP A 116 3.82 2.86 12.91
C ASP A 116 5.01 3.51 12.21
N SER A 117 5.27 3.13 10.95
CA SER A 117 6.34 3.71 10.14
C SER A 117 6.16 5.20 9.87
N VAL A 118 4.93 5.65 9.66
CA VAL A 118 4.60 7.07 9.47
C VAL A 118 4.77 7.84 10.77
N LEU A 119 4.29 7.32 11.89
CA LEU A 119 4.40 7.97 13.20
C LEU A 119 5.85 8.04 13.67
N GLU A 120 6.67 7.04 13.37
CA GLU A 120 8.12 7.09 13.64
C GLU A 120 8.81 8.26 12.91
N LYS A 121 8.45 8.49 11.64
CA LYS A 121 9.02 9.57 10.82
C LYS A 121 8.40 10.94 11.10
N PHE A 122 7.13 10.98 11.44
CA PHE A 122 6.35 12.19 11.67
C PHE A 122 5.58 12.13 13.00
N PRO A 123 6.27 12.15 14.15
CA PRO A 123 5.63 11.93 15.47
C PRO A 123 4.63 13.03 15.87
N LYS A 124 4.64 14.17 15.20
CA LYS A 124 3.69 15.28 15.43
C LYS A 124 2.50 15.26 14.46
N ALA A 125 2.51 14.40 13.45
CA ALA A 125 1.42 14.29 12.49
C ALA A 125 0.23 13.56 13.09
N ARG A 126 -0.96 14.07 12.85
CA ARG A 126 -2.20 13.44 13.25
C ARG A 126 -2.59 12.44 12.15
N VAL A 127 -2.39 11.17 12.43
CA VAL A 127 -2.62 10.09 11.47
C VAL A 127 -3.98 9.45 11.72
N MET A 128 -4.74 9.20 10.67
CA MET A 128 -5.99 8.45 10.70
C MET A 128 -5.86 7.21 9.81
N ARG A 129 -6.31 6.07 10.32
CA ARG A 129 -6.35 4.81 9.57
C ARG A 129 -7.77 4.43 9.15
N ALA A 130 -7.94 4.11 7.87
CA ALA A 130 -9.18 3.66 7.28
C ALA A 130 -8.98 2.29 6.61
N ASP A 131 -9.30 1.24 7.35
CA ASP A 131 -9.30 -0.14 6.84
C ASP A 131 -10.58 -0.89 7.26
N ALA A 132 -10.74 -2.13 6.79
CA ALA A 132 -11.92 -2.94 7.09
C ALA A 132 -12.10 -3.27 8.58
N HIS A 133 -11.07 -3.07 9.41
CA HIS A 133 -11.16 -3.28 10.86
C HIS A 133 -11.58 -2.01 11.59
N THR A 134 -11.13 -0.84 11.12
CA THR A 134 -11.45 0.45 11.72
C THR A 134 -12.81 1.00 11.26
N VAL A 135 -13.28 0.57 10.08
CA VAL A 135 -14.53 1.06 9.46
C VAL A 135 -15.48 -0.11 9.22
N LYS A 136 -16.07 -0.65 10.30
CA LYS A 136 -17.02 -1.76 10.21
C LYS A 136 -18.45 -1.31 9.95
N GLU A 137 -18.81 -0.11 10.35
CA GLU A 137 -20.16 0.44 10.27
C GLU A 137 -20.19 1.63 9.32
N ARG A 138 -21.36 1.87 8.70
CA ARG A 138 -21.56 2.99 7.78
C ARG A 138 -21.30 4.34 8.45
N ASP A 139 -21.75 4.49 9.68
CA ASP A 139 -21.57 5.72 10.46
C ASP A 139 -20.12 6.02 10.78
N ALA A 140 -19.29 4.97 10.99
CA ALA A 140 -17.86 5.12 11.20
C ALA A 140 -17.14 5.65 9.95
N TYR A 141 -17.62 5.29 8.75
CA TYR A 141 -17.06 5.80 7.49
C TYR A 141 -17.41 7.27 7.25
N GLU A 142 -18.67 7.65 7.52
CA GLU A 142 -19.12 9.05 7.41
C GLU A 142 -18.37 9.93 8.41
N LYS A 143 -18.25 9.48 9.65
CA LYS A 143 -17.48 10.20 10.68
C LYS A 143 -16.01 10.40 10.26
N LEU A 144 -15.35 9.36 9.76
CA LEU A 144 -14.00 9.42 9.24
C LEU A 144 -13.86 10.49 8.14
N TYR A 145 -14.80 10.48 7.19
CA TYR A 145 -14.83 11.45 6.10
C TYR A 145 -14.93 12.89 6.60
N PHE A 146 -15.89 13.17 7.48
CA PHE A 146 -16.08 14.52 8.03
C PHE A 146 -14.93 14.96 8.94
N ASP A 147 -14.37 14.06 9.75
CA ASP A 147 -13.23 14.37 10.61
C ASP A 147 -11.98 14.71 9.79
N PHE A 148 -11.77 14.02 8.66
CA PHE A 148 -10.66 14.34 7.75
C PHE A 148 -10.91 15.66 7.01
N LEU A 149 -12.12 15.91 6.48
CA LEU A 149 -12.49 17.19 5.87
C LEU A 149 -12.32 18.37 6.84
N ALA A 150 -12.66 18.17 8.11
CA ALA A 150 -12.51 19.19 9.16
C ALA A 150 -11.04 19.41 9.60
N LYS A 151 -10.07 18.82 8.89
CA LYS A 151 -8.62 18.90 9.18
C LYS A 151 -8.25 18.47 10.60
N LYS A 152 -9.02 17.54 11.19
CA LYS A 152 -8.63 16.92 12.47
C LYS A 152 -7.41 16.03 12.34
N TYR A 153 -7.13 15.57 11.11
CA TYR A 153 -6.02 14.70 10.75
C TYR A 153 -5.26 15.26 9.55
N ASP A 154 -3.95 15.02 9.55
CA ASP A 154 -3.02 15.50 8.53
C ASP A 154 -2.77 14.43 7.47
N ILE A 155 -2.72 13.16 7.88
CA ILE A 155 -2.45 12.01 7.03
C ILE A 155 -3.58 10.99 7.15
N LEU A 156 -4.17 10.60 6.04
CA LEU A 156 -5.12 9.50 5.95
C LEU A 156 -4.43 8.28 5.34
N LEU A 157 -4.35 7.20 6.12
CA LEU A 157 -3.86 5.91 5.66
C LEU A 157 -5.04 5.00 5.33
N GLY A 158 -5.03 4.36 4.19
CA GLY A 158 -6.08 3.40 3.91
C GLY A 158 -5.80 2.49 2.73
N THR A 159 -6.74 1.59 2.50
CA THR A 159 -6.72 0.67 1.38
C THR A 159 -7.56 1.22 0.22
N GLN A 160 -7.78 0.42 -0.81
CA GLN A 160 -8.62 0.79 -1.96
C GLN A 160 -10.02 1.32 -1.58
N MET A 161 -10.48 1.09 -0.35
CA MET A 161 -11.77 1.58 0.14
C MET A 161 -11.84 3.11 0.12
N ILE A 162 -10.74 3.79 0.47
CA ILE A 162 -10.67 5.27 0.45
C ILE A 162 -10.35 5.85 -0.93
N SER A 163 -10.03 5.00 -1.91
CA SER A 163 -9.78 5.44 -3.29
C SER A 163 -11.06 5.67 -4.09
N LYS A 164 -12.22 5.32 -3.57
CA LYS A 164 -13.50 5.42 -4.28
C LYS A 164 -14.47 6.36 -3.59
N GLY A 165 -15.09 7.24 -4.38
CA GLY A 165 -16.26 8.03 -3.94
C GLY A 165 -15.98 9.20 -2.99
N LEU A 166 -14.79 9.39 -2.47
CA LEU A 166 -14.43 10.48 -1.56
C LEU A 166 -13.69 11.58 -2.31
N HIS A 167 -13.99 12.83 -2.00
CA HIS A 167 -13.26 13.99 -2.51
C HIS A 167 -12.72 14.80 -1.33
N PHE A 168 -11.41 15.01 -1.31
CA PHE A 168 -10.70 15.75 -0.28
C PHE A 168 -9.95 16.94 -0.92
N PRO A 169 -10.51 18.14 -0.92
CA PRO A 169 -9.95 19.29 -1.64
C PRO A 169 -8.59 19.74 -1.10
N GLU A 170 -8.28 19.42 0.16
CA GLU A 170 -7.02 19.80 0.81
C GLU A 170 -5.92 18.74 0.68
N VAL A 171 -6.21 17.61 0.04
CA VAL A 171 -5.21 16.58 -0.25
C VAL A 171 -4.40 16.99 -1.47
N THR A 172 -3.12 17.28 -1.25
CA THR A 172 -2.19 17.72 -2.30
C THR A 172 -1.11 16.69 -2.62
N LEU A 173 -1.04 15.61 -1.81
CA LEU A 173 -0.12 14.49 -2.02
C LEU A 173 -0.86 13.17 -1.84
N VAL A 174 -0.73 12.29 -2.83
CA VAL A 174 -1.19 10.89 -2.74
C VAL A 174 0.01 9.97 -2.92
N GLY A 175 0.35 9.21 -1.87
CA GLY A 175 1.36 8.16 -1.91
C GLY A 175 0.72 6.79 -2.12
N ILE A 176 1.00 6.12 -3.24
CA ILE A 176 0.54 4.75 -3.48
C ILE A 176 1.66 3.79 -3.07
N ILE A 177 1.46 3.12 -1.95
CA ILE A 177 2.44 2.20 -1.37
C ILE A 177 2.25 0.81 -1.98
N ASN A 178 3.36 0.19 -2.43
CA ASN A 178 3.35 -1.11 -3.10
C ASN A 178 2.42 -1.14 -4.32
N ALA A 179 2.57 -0.16 -5.22
CA ALA A 179 1.74 0.00 -6.42
C ALA A 179 1.74 -1.25 -7.32
N ASP A 180 2.85 -1.97 -7.37
CA ASP A 180 3.08 -3.19 -8.15
C ASP A 180 2.42 -4.45 -7.57
N THR A 181 1.92 -4.43 -6.35
CA THR A 181 1.28 -5.61 -5.74
C THR A 181 0.15 -6.18 -6.60
N ILE A 182 -0.65 -5.33 -7.27
CA ILE A 182 -1.73 -5.80 -8.15
C ILE A 182 -1.15 -6.45 -9.42
N LEU A 183 0.00 -6.00 -9.92
CA LEU A 183 0.61 -6.55 -11.14
C LEU A 183 1.02 -8.02 -10.98
N HIS A 184 1.33 -8.43 -9.73
CA HIS A 184 1.66 -9.83 -9.41
C HIS A 184 0.43 -10.72 -9.16
N PHE A 185 -0.77 -10.16 -9.28
CA PHE A 185 -1.99 -10.96 -9.21
C PHE A 185 -2.21 -11.74 -10.52
N PRO A 186 -2.67 -12.99 -10.45
CA PRO A 186 -2.94 -13.83 -11.63
C PRO A 186 -4.28 -13.45 -12.26
N ASP A 187 -4.40 -12.24 -12.66
CA ASP A 187 -5.57 -11.70 -13.32
C ASP A 187 -5.08 -10.99 -14.59
N PHE A 188 -5.57 -11.38 -15.74
CA PHE A 188 -5.19 -10.76 -17.02
C PHE A 188 -5.47 -9.24 -17.05
N ARG A 189 -6.33 -8.74 -16.14
CA ARG A 189 -6.62 -7.32 -15.95
C ARG A 189 -5.73 -6.64 -14.91
N SER A 190 -4.67 -7.27 -14.45
CA SER A 190 -3.82 -6.71 -13.38
C SER A 190 -3.25 -5.34 -13.75
N ALA A 191 -2.78 -5.17 -14.98
CA ALA A 191 -2.27 -3.90 -15.48
C ALA A 191 -3.37 -2.82 -15.54
N GLU A 192 -4.54 -3.17 -16.08
CA GLU A 192 -5.70 -2.27 -16.14
C GLU A 192 -6.14 -1.83 -14.74
N LYS A 193 -6.25 -2.77 -13.80
CA LYS A 193 -6.64 -2.47 -12.41
C LYS A 193 -5.62 -1.57 -11.70
N THR A 194 -4.33 -1.76 -11.97
CA THR A 194 -3.28 -0.89 -11.44
C THR A 194 -3.42 0.52 -12.00
N TYR A 195 -3.62 0.65 -13.32
CA TYR A 195 -3.84 1.93 -13.98
C TYR A 195 -5.10 2.63 -13.43
N GLN A 196 -6.20 1.92 -13.28
CA GLN A 196 -7.44 2.45 -12.71
C GLN A 196 -7.23 2.95 -11.28
N LEU A 197 -6.52 2.20 -10.45
CA LEU A 197 -6.21 2.61 -9.08
C LEU A 197 -5.42 3.91 -9.05
N VAL A 198 -4.35 4.00 -9.84
CA VAL A 198 -3.49 5.18 -9.93
C VAL A 198 -4.30 6.38 -10.41
N THR A 199 -5.11 6.22 -11.47
CA THR A 199 -5.95 7.29 -12.03
C THR A 199 -7.04 7.73 -11.03
N GLN A 200 -7.67 6.80 -10.32
CA GLN A 200 -8.68 7.13 -9.30
C GLN A 200 -8.06 7.86 -8.11
N ALA A 201 -6.88 7.42 -7.66
CA ALA A 201 -6.18 8.06 -6.55
C ALA A 201 -5.71 9.48 -6.90
N SER A 202 -5.31 9.72 -8.14
CA SER A 202 -4.83 11.03 -8.61
C SER A 202 -5.93 12.06 -8.87
N GLY A 203 -7.18 11.65 -8.96
CA GLY A 203 -8.34 12.53 -9.14
C GLY A 203 -8.91 13.10 -7.83
N ARG A 204 -8.16 13.07 -6.73
CA ARG A 204 -8.57 13.47 -5.38
C ARG A 204 -8.21 14.91 -5.04
#